data_efdc475f6c7664ecb3b6347b133199b0
#
_entry.id   efdc475f6c7664ecb3b6347b133199b0
#
_cell.length_a   1.000
_cell.length_b   1.000
_cell.length_c   1.000
_cell.angle_alpha   90.00
_cell.angle_beta   90.00
_cell.angle_gamma   90.00
#
_symmetry.space_group_name_H-M   'P 1'
#
loop_
_entity.id
_entity.type
_entity.pdbx_description
1 polymer ?
#
loop_
_entity_poly.entity_id
_entity_poly.type
_entity_poly.pdbx_seq_one_letter_code
_entity_poly.pdbx_strand_id
1 'polypeptide(L)'
;MKKLLVILIILVSIDSHAQTFNPKQLIGTKWERVERFSDPTLTWEFTKTEIKDSVKYKDPEAIYVSVRKYYFSPTIPAKFDWNKVGKGDKGRYLVYYVEKSKRFFYLRIESISNDTLKFWNEADPDAIGDVSRYVLYKRIK
;
A
#
# COMPACT_ATOMS: atom_id res chain seq x y z
N MET A 1 15.72 -45.61 40.23
CA MET A 1 14.89 -45.37 39.05
C MET A 1 15.10 -43.92 38.61
N LYS A 2 15.81 -43.72 37.52
CA LYS A 2 15.99 -42.37 36.96
C LYS A 2 14.77 -42.02 36.13
N LYS A 3 13.96 -41.07 36.57
CA LYS A 3 12.86 -40.53 35.77
C LYS A 3 13.46 -39.64 34.68
N LEU A 4 13.39 -40.10 33.47
CA LEU A 4 13.76 -39.35 32.30
C LEU A 4 12.68 -38.27 32.06
N LEU A 5 13.00 -37.04 32.41
CA LEU A 5 12.15 -35.89 32.13
C LEU A 5 12.32 -35.54 30.64
N VAL A 6 11.43 -36.04 29.82
CA VAL A 6 11.36 -35.65 28.42
C VAL A 6 10.74 -34.24 28.38
N ILE A 7 11.60 -33.24 28.33
CA ILE A 7 11.16 -31.87 28.00
C ILE A 7 10.80 -31.86 26.53
N LEU A 8 9.52 -32.00 26.25
CA LEU A 8 8.96 -31.75 24.94
C LEU A 8 9.05 -30.25 24.65
N ILE A 9 10.15 -29.81 24.06
CA ILE A 9 10.24 -28.46 23.51
C ILE A 9 9.29 -28.44 22.32
N ILE A 10 8.07 -27.96 22.55
CA ILE A 10 7.17 -27.57 21.48
C ILE A 10 7.82 -26.33 20.89
N LEU A 11 8.59 -26.51 19.83
CA LEU A 11 8.93 -25.46 18.89
C LEU A 11 7.61 -24.99 18.30
N VAL A 12 6.99 -24.01 18.95
CA VAL A 12 5.99 -23.18 18.30
C VAL A 12 6.76 -22.44 17.21
N SER A 13 6.80 -23.03 16.01
CA SER A 13 7.13 -22.28 14.82
C SER A 13 6.07 -21.19 14.74
N ILE A 14 6.43 -20.01 15.20
CA ILE A 14 5.69 -18.80 14.87
C ILE A 14 5.93 -18.64 13.38
N ASP A 15 5.08 -19.30 12.60
CA ASP A 15 4.91 -18.95 11.20
C ASP A 15 4.53 -17.47 11.24
N SER A 16 5.51 -16.62 11.00
CA SER A 16 5.27 -15.23 10.71
C SER A 16 4.59 -15.20 9.35
N HIS A 17 3.31 -15.54 9.33
CA HIS A 17 2.49 -15.38 8.16
C HIS A 17 2.54 -13.90 7.83
N ALA A 18 3.26 -13.56 6.76
CA ALA A 18 3.34 -12.21 6.29
C ALA A 18 1.91 -11.68 6.18
N GLN A 19 1.60 -10.62 6.94
CA GLN A 19 0.25 -10.07 7.01
C GLN A 19 -0.24 -9.74 5.61
N THR A 20 -1.41 -10.26 5.25
CA THR A 20 -2.11 -9.96 3.99
C THR A 20 -3.31 -9.08 4.26
N PHE A 21 -3.61 -8.21 3.30
CA PHE A 21 -4.70 -7.25 3.37
C PHE A 21 -5.73 -7.55 2.27
N ASN A 22 -6.97 -7.20 2.56
CA ASN A 22 -8.07 -7.34 1.62
C ASN A 22 -8.34 -5.99 0.96
N PRO A 23 -8.33 -5.88 -0.39
CA PRO A 23 -8.60 -4.62 -1.07
C PRO A 23 -10.00 -4.06 -0.78
N LYS A 24 -10.96 -4.88 -0.33
CA LYS A 24 -12.28 -4.42 0.12
C LYS A 24 -12.21 -3.38 1.24
N GLN A 25 -11.13 -3.38 2.03
CA GLN A 25 -10.90 -2.39 3.10
C GLN A 25 -10.72 -0.97 2.55
N LEU A 26 -10.31 -0.83 1.28
CA LEU A 26 -10.06 0.46 0.63
C LEU A 26 -11.19 0.90 -0.30
N ILE A 27 -11.99 -0.02 -0.84
CA ILE A 27 -13.05 0.30 -1.80
C ILE A 27 -14.05 1.28 -1.20
N GLY A 28 -14.33 2.38 -1.92
CA GLY A 28 -15.23 3.43 -1.46
C GLY A 28 -14.66 4.37 -0.42
N THR A 29 -13.35 4.32 -0.19
CA THR A 29 -12.68 5.18 0.78
C THR A 29 -11.82 6.24 0.08
N LYS A 30 -11.61 7.35 0.80
CA LYS A 30 -10.79 8.46 0.35
C LYS A 30 -9.76 8.82 1.41
N TRP A 31 -8.54 9.07 0.97
CA TRP A 31 -7.38 9.23 1.82
C TRP A 31 -6.57 10.46 1.41
N GLU A 32 -6.11 11.22 2.39
CA GLU A 32 -5.21 12.35 2.20
C GLU A 32 -3.84 12.00 2.72
N ARG A 33 -2.81 12.21 1.89
CA ARG A 33 -1.43 11.95 2.26
C ARG A 33 -0.99 12.93 3.34
N VAL A 34 -0.37 12.39 4.39
CA VAL A 34 0.23 13.20 5.44
C VAL A 34 1.60 13.67 4.94
N GLU A 35 1.67 14.93 4.55
CA GLU A 35 2.89 15.56 4.06
C GLU A 35 3.48 16.48 5.12
N ARG A 36 4.79 16.70 5.00
CA ARG A 36 5.50 17.71 5.81
C ARG A 36 5.05 19.13 5.48
N PHE A 37 4.65 19.34 4.22
CA PHE A 37 4.17 20.63 3.72
C PHE A 37 2.69 20.51 3.38
N SER A 38 1.95 21.59 3.60
CA SER A 38 0.50 21.64 3.35
C SER A 38 0.10 21.90 1.89
N ASP A 39 1.07 22.10 1.03
CA ASP A 39 0.87 22.37 -0.40
C ASP A 39 1.95 21.66 -1.22
N PRO A 40 1.59 20.81 -2.20
CA PRO A 40 0.22 20.44 -2.60
C PRO A 40 -0.45 19.44 -1.63
N THR A 41 -1.77 19.37 -1.68
CA THR A 41 -2.56 18.30 -1.06
C THR A 41 -2.69 17.13 -2.01
N LEU A 42 -2.33 15.92 -1.56
CA LEU A 42 -2.40 14.69 -2.33
C LEU A 42 -3.50 13.80 -1.77
N THR A 43 -4.42 13.36 -2.63
CA THR A 43 -5.52 12.46 -2.22
C THR A 43 -5.63 11.25 -3.11
N TRP A 44 -5.95 10.12 -2.51
CA TRP A 44 -6.28 8.88 -3.19
C TRP A 44 -7.71 8.46 -2.85
N GLU A 45 -8.50 8.18 -3.87
CA GLU A 45 -9.84 7.62 -3.73
C GLU A 45 -9.89 6.26 -4.42
N PHE A 46 -10.31 5.24 -3.69
CA PHE A 46 -10.28 3.86 -4.15
C PHE A 46 -11.65 3.41 -4.64
N THR A 47 -11.70 2.89 -5.85
CA THR A 47 -12.81 2.08 -6.36
C THR A 47 -12.39 0.61 -6.40
N LYS A 48 -13.25 -0.24 -6.92
CA LYS A 48 -12.92 -1.67 -7.09
C LYS A 48 -11.73 -1.91 -8.01
N THR A 49 -11.51 -1.05 -9.00
CA THR A 49 -10.52 -1.26 -10.07
C THR A 49 -9.48 -0.15 -10.18
N GLU A 50 -9.73 1.00 -9.54
CA GLU A 50 -8.96 2.21 -9.79
C GLU A 50 -8.65 2.98 -8.51
N ILE A 51 -7.51 3.65 -8.52
CA ILE A 51 -7.16 4.71 -7.61
C ILE A 51 -7.28 6.01 -8.39
N LYS A 52 -8.16 6.90 -7.96
CA LYS A 52 -8.19 8.28 -8.42
C LYS A 52 -7.20 9.09 -7.59
N ASP A 53 -6.11 9.49 -8.21
CA ASP A 53 -5.04 10.28 -7.62
C ASP A 53 -5.25 11.75 -7.95
N SER A 54 -5.37 12.59 -6.93
CA SER A 54 -5.60 14.02 -7.12
C SER A 54 -4.51 14.80 -6.40
N VAL A 55 -3.93 15.77 -7.11
CA VAL A 55 -2.94 16.72 -6.59
C VAL A 55 -3.54 18.12 -6.67
N LYS A 56 -3.77 18.74 -5.51
CA LYS A 56 -4.34 20.09 -5.42
C LYS A 56 -3.29 21.08 -4.92
N TYR A 57 -3.01 22.07 -5.73
CA TYR A 57 -2.18 23.22 -5.38
C TYR A 57 -3.04 24.39 -4.93
N LYS A 58 -2.54 25.21 -4.01
CA LYS A 58 -3.22 26.41 -3.50
C LYS A 58 -2.86 27.66 -4.29
N ASP A 59 -1.59 27.78 -4.68
CA ASP A 59 -1.08 28.99 -5.36
C ASP A 59 -0.05 28.60 -6.44
N PRO A 60 -0.36 28.79 -7.77
CA PRO A 60 -1.71 29.10 -8.28
C PRO A 60 -2.66 27.93 -8.05
N GLU A 61 -3.94 28.20 -7.88
CA GLU A 61 -4.93 27.14 -7.70
C GLU A 61 -5.00 26.25 -8.92
N ALA A 62 -4.67 24.97 -8.74
CA ALA A 62 -4.69 23.96 -9.78
C ALA A 62 -5.00 22.59 -9.19
N ILE A 63 -5.76 21.79 -9.95
CA ILE A 63 -6.07 20.41 -9.59
C ILE A 63 -5.69 19.52 -10.76
N TYR A 64 -4.83 18.54 -10.46
CA TYR A 64 -4.45 17.49 -11.41
C TYR A 64 -5.02 16.17 -10.93
N VAL A 65 -5.70 15.48 -11.84
CA VAL A 65 -6.31 14.17 -11.54
C VAL A 65 -5.75 13.15 -12.51
N SER A 66 -5.33 12.02 -11.97
CA SER A 66 -4.98 10.83 -12.73
C SER A 66 -5.67 9.60 -12.17
N VAL A 67 -5.87 8.61 -13.04
CA VAL A 67 -6.49 7.33 -12.67
C VAL A 67 -5.47 6.24 -12.86
N ARG A 68 -5.36 5.35 -11.88
CA ARG A 68 -4.41 4.25 -11.87
C ARG A 68 -5.15 2.95 -11.66
N LYS A 69 -4.95 1.97 -12.52
CA LYS A 69 -5.42 0.60 -12.29
C LYS A 69 -4.57 -0.02 -11.19
N TYR A 70 -5.19 -0.83 -10.32
CA TYR A 70 -4.48 -1.47 -9.22
C TYR A 70 -5.02 -2.85 -8.87
N TYR A 71 -4.21 -3.59 -8.14
CA TYR A 71 -4.58 -4.82 -7.46
C TYR A 71 -3.66 -5.04 -6.25
N PHE A 72 -4.05 -5.94 -5.36
CA PHE A 72 -3.16 -6.41 -4.30
C PHE A 72 -2.47 -7.70 -4.74
N SER A 73 -1.20 -7.84 -4.33
CA SER A 73 -0.38 -9.02 -4.64
C SER A 73 0.32 -9.54 -3.39
N PRO A 74 0.41 -10.87 -3.20
CA PRO A 74 1.19 -11.45 -2.10
C PRO A 74 2.69 -11.23 -2.26
N THR A 75 3.16 -11.05 -3.49
CA THR A 75 4.56 -10.87 -3.86
C THR A 75 4.74 -9.69 -4.81
N ILE A 76 5.98 -9.23 -4.98
CA ILE A 76 6.32 -8.21 -5.98
C ILE A 76 6.26 -8.87 -7.36
N PRO A 77 5.38 -8.42 -8.27
CA PRO A 77 5.25 -9.02 -9.60
C PRO A 77 6.39 -8.60 -10.53
N ALA A 78 6.77 -9.48 -11.46
CA ALA A 78 7.73 -9.16 -12.51
C ALA A 78 7.15 -8.20 -13.58
N LYS A 79 5.81 -8.24 -13.74
CA LYS A 79 5.05 -7.39 -14.68
C LYS A 79 3.67 -7.09 -14.12
N PHE A 80 3.05 -6.02 -14.59
CA PHE A 80 1.68 -5.70 -14.21
C PHE A 80 0.71 -6.73 -14.81
N ASP A 81 -0.15 -7.30 -13.98
CA ASP A 81 -1.13 -8.30 -14.39
C ASP A 81 -2.53 -7.70 -14.46
N TRP A 82 -2.95 -7.35 -15.67
CA TRP A 82 -4.26 -6.76 -15.95
C TRP A 82 -5.43 -7.65 -15.55
N ASN A 83 -5.23 -8.98 -15.51
CA ASN A 83 -6.27 -9.93 -15.13
C ASN A 83 -6.58 -9.90 -13.63
N LYS A 84 -5.69 -9.35 -12.81
CA LYS A 84 -5.89 -9.23 -11.35
C LYS A 84 -6.66 -7.98 -10.96
N VAL A 85 -6.76 -6.99 -11.83
CA VAL A 85 -7.49 -5.76 -11.56
C VAL A 85 -8.98 -6.06 -11.29
N GLY A 86 -9.47 -5.63 -10.13
CA GLY A 86 -10.87 -5.82 -9.72
C GLY A 86 -11.25 -7.24 -9.26
N LYS A 87 -10.33 -8.17 -9.16
CA LYS A 87 -10.59 -9.55 -8.70
C LYS A 87 -10.74 -9.65 -7.18
N GLY A 88 -10.19 -8.71 -6.43
CA GLY A 88 -10.30 -8.68 -4.97
C GLY A 88 -9.35 -9.64 -4.27
N ASP A 89 -8.28 -10.06 -4.94
CA ASP A 89 -7.25 -10.91 -4.35
C ASP A 89 -6.58 -10.19 -3.17
N LYS A 90 -6.37 -10.93 -2.09
CA LYS A 90 -5.62 -10.44 -0.92
C LYS A 90 -4.14 -10.35 -1.25
N GLY A 91 -3.45 -9.43 -0.59
CA GLY A 91 -2.03 -9.29 -0.79
C GLY A 91 -1.36 -8.42 0.25
N ARG A 92 -0.05 -8.42 0.19
CA ARG A 92 0.86 -7.64 1.01
C ARG A 92 1.30 -6.35 0.31
N TYR A 93 1.21 -6.34 -1.02
CA TYR A 93 1.63 -5.23 -1.86
C TYR A 93 0.43 -4.63 -2.58
N LEU A 94 0.37 -3.30 -2.59
CA LEU A 94 -0.45 -2.55 -3.52
C LEU A 94 0.36 -2.35 -4.80
N VAL A 95 -0.11 -2.88 -5.91
CA VAL A 95 0.51 -2.75 -7.24
C VAL A 95 -0.37 -1.86 -8.09
N TYR A 96 0.18 -0.80 -8.66
CA TYR A 96 -0.58 0.13 -9.49
C TYR A 96 0.16 0.53 -10.75
N TYR A 97 -0.60 0.81 -11.80
CA TYR A 97 -0.10 1.16 -13.12
C TYR A 97 -0.29 2.66 -13.40
N VAL A 98 0.76 3.30 -13.87
CA VAL A 98 0.77 4.71 -14.26
C VAL A 98 0.80 4.82 -15.77
N GLU A 99 -0.33 5.18 -16.36
CA GLU A 99 -0.52 5.22 -17.82
C GLU A 99 0.44 6.19 -18.52
N LYS A 100 0.69 7.35 -17.92
CA LYS A 100 1.57 8.37 -18.48
C LYS A 100 3.01 7.88 -18.68
N SER A 101 3.54 7.11 -17.73
CA SER A 101 4.91 6.58 -17.78
C SER A 101 4.99 5.18 -18.40
N LYS A 102 3.84 4.52 -18.63
CA LYS A 102 3.76 3.11 -19.05
C LYS A 102 4.49 2.16 -18.10
N ARG A 103 4.46 2.48 -16.82
CA ARG A 103 5.13 1.72 -15.76
C ARG A 103 4.18 1.35 -14.65
N PHE A 104 4.47 0.25 -13.96
CA PHE A 104 3.83 -0.07 -12.71
C PHE A 104 4.77 0.20 -11.53
N PHE A 105 4.16 0.45 -10.39
CA PHE A 105 4.82 0.67 -9.10
C PHE A 105 4.17 -0.22 -8.06
N TYR A 106 4.85 -0.43 -6.96
CA TYR A 106 4.32 -1.20 -5.85
C TYR A 106 4.71 -0.57 -4.52
N LEU A 107 3.85 -0.73 -3.55
CA LEU A 107 4.06 -0.31 -2.16
C LEU A 107 3.72 -1.48 -1.25
N ARG A 108 4.59 -1.79 -0.29
CA ARG A 108 4.25 -2.76 0.74
C ARG A 108 3.26 -2.15 1.71
N ILE A 109 2.15 -2.83 1.94
CA ILE A 109 1.13 -2.39 2.88
C ILE A 109 1.62 -2.74 4.29
N GLU A 110 1.77 -1.73 5.15
CA GLU A 110 2.14 -1.90 6.54
C GLU A 110 0.90 -2.02 7.43
N SER A 111 -0.09 -1.16 7.22
CA SER A 111 -1.35 -1.21 7.96
C SER A 111 -2.49 -0.53 7.22
N ILE A 112 -3.69 -1.05 7.43
CA ILE A 112 -4.95 -0.44 7.03
C ILE A 112 -5.85 -0.43 8.27
N SER A 113 -6.23 0.76 8.74
CA SER A 113 -7.18 0.95 9.83
C SER A 113 -8.34 1.82 9.40
N ASN A 114 -9.26 2.15 10.32
CA ASN A 114 -10.41 2.99 9.99
C ASN A 114 -10.03 4.43 9.61
N ASP A 115 -8.91 4.92 10.08
CA ASP A 115 -8.48 6.32 9.96
C ASP A 115 -7.09 6.49 9.34
N THR A 116 -6.27 5.43 9.27
CA THR A 116 -4.91 5.49 8.74
C THR A 116 -4.60 4.37 7.75
N LEU A 117 -3.82 4.72 6.73
CA LEU A 117 -3.29 3.81 5.72
C LEU A 117 -1.79 4.07 5.62
N LYS A 118 -0.98 3.05 5.87
CA LYS A 118 0.47 3.17 5.90
C LYS A 118 1.12 2.20 4.94
N PHE A 119 2.01 2.73 4.12
CA PHE A 119 2.83 1.96 3.19
C PHE A 119 4.30 2.12 3.49
N TRP A 120 5.07 1.13 3.07
CA TRP A 120 6.51 1.17 2.96
C TRP A 120 6.91 1.18 1.48
N ASN A 121 7.70 2.17 1.07
CA ASN A 121 8.21 2.26 -0.30
C ASN A 121 9.59 1.56 -0.37
N GLU A 122 9.63 0.39 -0.97
CA GLU A 122 10.87 -0.37 -1.18
C GLU A 122 11.60 0.02 -2.47
N ALA A 123 10.94 0.73 -3.38
CA ALA A 123 11.34 0.87 -4.77
C ALA A 123 12.52 1.81 -5.03
N ASP A 124 13.04 2.49 -4.00
CA ASP A 124 14.20 3.37 -4.19
C ASP A 124 15.31 3.05 -3.17
N PRO A 125 16.17 2.05 -3.48
CA PRO A 125 17.32 1.75 -2.66
C PRO A 125 18.39 2.87 -2.71
N ASP A 126 18.35 3.73 -3.74
CA ASP A 126 19.33 4.79 -3.98
C ASP A 126 18.84 6.19 -3.54
N ALA A 127 17.68 6.29 -2.91
CA ALA A 127 17.23 7.52 -2.28
C ALA A 127 18.24 7.91 -1.16
N ILE A 128 19.30 8.59 -1.57
CA ILE A 128 20.32 9.17 -0.68
C ILE A 128 19.67 10.36 0.02
N GLY A 129 19.41 10.21 1.32
CA GLY A 129 18.89 11.25 2.18
C GLY A 129 17.73 10.76 3.07
N ASP A 130 17.39 11.55 4.07
CA ASP A 130 16.33 11.35 5.07
C ASP A 130 14.90 11.30 4.50
N VAL A 131 14.73 10.75 3.32
CA VAL A 131 13.40 10.51 2.78
C VAL A 131 12.81 9.33 3.53
N SER A 132 11.87 9.59 4.42
CA SER A 132 11.11 8.54 5.07
C SER A 132 10.50 7.64 4.00
N ARG A 133 10.89 6.36 4.02
CA ARG A 133 10.31 5.35 3.13
C ARG A 133 8.87 5.04 3.46
N TYR A 134 8.39 5.47 4.62
CA TYR A 134 7.00 5.36 5.01
C TYR A 134 6.15 6.44 4.34
N VAL A 135 5.02 6.01 3.82
CA VAL A 135 3.99 6.88 3.25
C VAL A 135 2.73 6.69 4.08
N LEU A 136 2.28 7.76 4.73
CA LEU A 136 1.13 7.75 5.62
C LEU A 136 -0.01 8.55 5.01
N TYR A 137 -1.20 7.97 5.06
CA TYR A 137 -2.45 8.61 4.66
C TYR A 137 -3.43 8.64 5.83
N LYS A 138 -4.20 9.70 5.93
CA LYS A 138 -5.38 9.81 6.81
C LYS A 138 -6.65 9.69 6.00
N ARG A 139 -7.62 8.98 6.54
CA ARG A 139 -8.94 8.89 5.93
C ARG A 139 -9.67 10.21 6.01
N ILE A 140 -10.27 10.62 4.91
CA ILE A 140 -11.14 11.79 4.83
C ILE A 140 -12.56 11.35 4.44
N LYS A 141 -13.55 12.15 4.85
CA LYS A 141 -14.96 11.89 4.57
C LYS A 141 -15.33 12.26 3.15
#